data_86d2c98a52019d52b94edde1d37bfb62
#
_entry.id   86d2c98a52019d52b94edde1d37bfb62
#
_cell.length_a   1.000
_cell.length_b   1.000
_cell.length_c   1.000
_cell.angle_alpha   90.00
_cell.angle_beta   90.00
_cell.angle_gamma   90.00
#
_symmetry.space_group_name_H-M   'P 1'
#
loop_
_entity.id
_entity.type
_entity.pdbx_description
1 polymer ?
#
loop_
_entity_poly.entity_id
_entity_poly.type
_entity_poly.pdbx_seq_one_letter_code
_entity_poly.pdbx_strand_id
1 'polypeptide(L)'
;MDLLAVRRAEAKDVEAIASICSQAWRQTYNDILPQSYIDQVIADYYSLERVAKECAENTPYYHGYWVAEMDGQVLGCIGGGIDQENAGHIYVFYVQPELKRQGVGSALLKEFTAYQKSSYGIKEQWVSSLTEGNRLGQAFYEKNGFVVDFASESQDPSHALRNLHLKRSV
;
A
#
# COMPACT_ATOMS: atom_id res chain seq x y z
N MET A 1 24.00 11.66 10.14
CA MET A 1 23.03 11.87 9.04
C MET A 1 22.10 10.69 8.98
N ASP A 2 20.83 10.96 9.07
CA ASP A 2 19.83 9.92 9.11
C ASP A 2 19.49 9.48 7.69
N LEU A 3 19.79 8.22 7.38
CA LEU A 3 19.54 7.68 6.06
C LEU A 3 18.25 6.87 6.04
N LEU A 4 17.37 7.19 5.10
CA LEU A 4 16.18 6.41 4.83
C LEU A 4 16.58 5.16 4.06
N ALA A 5 16.26 3.99 4.61
CA ALA A 5 16.52 2.70 3.96
C ALA A 5 15.21 1.98 3.69
N VAL A 6 15.10 1.38 2.51
CA VAL A 6 13.95 0.54 2.15
C VAL A 6 14.44 -0.91 2.08
N ARG A 7 13.74 -1.79 2.77
CA ARG A 7 14.10 -3.20 2.85
C ARG A 7 12.85 -4.09 2.96
N ARG A 8 13.01 -5.37 2.74
CA ARG A 8 11.93 -6.33 2.98
C ARG A 8 11.62 -6.37 4.48
N ALA A 9 10.34 -6.45 4.81
CA ALA A 9 9.90 -6.54 6.19
C ALA A 9 10.26 -7.88 6.82
N GLU A 10 10.54 -7.85 8.11
CA GLU A 10 10.83 -9.02 8.92
C GLU A 10 9.80 -9.14 10.05
N ALA A 11 9.85 -10.23 10.80
CA ALA A 11 8.90 -10.47 11.90
C ALA A 11 8.89 -9.32 12.93
N LYS A 12 10.04 -8.68 13.15
CA LYS A 12 10.13 -7.55 14.09
C LYS A 12 9.36 -6.32 13.65
N ASP A 13 8.95 -6.25 12.38
CA ASP A 13 8.27 -5.08 11.81
C ASP A 13 6.73 -5.19 11.87
N VAL A 14 6.20 -6.34 12.28
CA VAL A 14 4.77 -6.64 12.24
C VAL A 14 3.94 -5.60 13.00
N GLU A 15 4.34 -5.27 14.24
CA GLU A 15 3.59 -4.31 15.06
C GLU A 15 3.59 -2.92 14.42
N ALA A 16 4.73 -2.49 13.90
CA ALA A 16 4.85 -1.18 13.24
C ALA A 16 3.97 -1.12 11.99
N ILE A 17 3.99 -2.15 11.16
CA ILE A 17 3.17 -2.21 9.94
C ILE A 17 1.69 -2.17 10.29
N ALA A 18 1.25 -2.99 11.24
CA ALA A 18 -0.16 -3.03 11.65
C ALA A 18 -0.62 -1.66 12.18
N SER A 19 0.23 -1.01 12.97
CA SER A 19 -0.06 0.32 13.51
C SER A 19 -0.15 1.38 12.40
N ILE A 20 0.82 1.41 11.49
CA ILE A 20 0.84 2.37 10.39
C ILE A 20 -0.39 2.22 9.51
N CYS A 21 -0.71 1.00 9.11
CA CYS A 21 -1.88 0.74 8.26
C CYS A 21 -3.18 1.12 8.95
N SER A 22 -3.33 0.76 10.22
CA SER A 22 -4.54 1.07 10.99
C SER A 22 -4.74 2.57 11.17
N GLN A 23 -3.68 3.29 11.54
CA GLN A 23 -3.73 4.74 11.70
C GLN A 23 -4.01 5.44 10.36
N ALA A 24 -3.36 5.00 9.30
CA ALA A 24 -3.56 5.57 7.97
C ALA A 24 -5.00 5.39 7.50
N TRP A 25 -5.58 4.22 7.72
CA TRP A 25 -6.98 3.95 7.37
C TRP A 25 -7.94 4.87 8.12
N ARG A 26 -7.73 5.01 9.43
CA ARG A 26 -8.58 5.89 10.23
C ARG A 26 -8.47 7.34 9.79
N GLN A 27 -7.27 7.84 9.59
CA GLN A 27 -7.07 9.23 9.18
C GLN A 27 -7.59 9.51 7.78
N THR A 28 -7.37 8.60 6.85
CA THR A 28 -7.77 8.79 5.45
C THR A 28 -9.28 8.72 5.26
N TYR A 29 -9.92 7.74 5.92
CA TYR A 29 -11.30 7.38 5.61
C TYR A 29 -12.32 7.78 6.68
N ASN A 30 -11.89 8.38 7.78
CA ASN A 30 -12.76 8.69 8.92
C ASN A 30 -13.98 9.54 8.53
N ASP A 31 -13.82 10.46 7.58
CA ASP A 31 -14.88 11.36 7.13
C ASP A 31 -15.60 10.88 5.85
N ILE A 32 -15.17 9.77 5.24
CA ILE A 32 -15.74 9.33 3.96
C ILE A 32 -16.30 7.90 3.99
N LEU A 33 -15.96 7.10 5.00
CA LEU A 33 -16.48 5.74 5.16
C LEU A 33 -17.09 5.57 6.54
N PRO A 34 -18.08 4.67 6.68
CA PRO A 34 -18.66 4.37 8.00
C PRO A 34 -17.59 3.81 8.94
N GLN A 35 -17.67 4.21 10.22
CA GLN A 35 -16.72 3.75 11.23
C GLN A 35 -16.71 2.22 11.36
N SER A 36 -17.90 1.60 11.30
CA SER A 36 -18.01 0.14 11.37
C SER A 36 -17.27 -0.56 10.24
N TYR A 37 -17.30 0.03 9.04
CA TYR A 37 -16.55 -0.52 7.89
C TYR A 37 -15.04 -0.38 8.09
N ILE A 38 -14.58 0.78 8.57
CA ILE A 38 -13.17 1.00 8.86
C ILE A 38 -12.68 0.00 9.91
N ASP A 39 -13.43 -0.18 10.99
CA ASP A 39 -13.10 -1.15 12.04
C ASP A 39 -13.00 -2.57 11.49
N GLN A 40 -13.91 -2.95 10.59
CA GLN A 40 -13.93 -4.27 9.98
C GLN A 40 -12.70 -4.49 9.09
N VAL A 41 -12.35 -3.50 8.26
CA VAL A 41 -11.17 -3.59 7.39
C VAL A 41 -9.90 -3.74 8.22
N ILE A 42 -9.75 -2.95 9.28
CA ILE A 42 -8.58 -3.04 10.14
C ILE A 42 -8.51 -4.42 10.80
N ALA A 43 -9.63 -4.93 11.31
CA ALA A 43 -9.67 -6.25 11.93
C ALA A 43 -9.34 -7.37 10.94
N ASP A 44 -9.80 -7.27 9.70
CA ASP A 44 -9.62 -8.31 8.70
C ASP A 44 -8.23 -8.30 8.06
N TYR A 45 -7.67 -7.11 7.79
CA TYR A 45 -6.45 -6.99 6.99
C TYR A 45 -5.22 -6.53 7.76
N TYR A 46 -5.39 -5.87 8.90
CA TYR A 46 -4.28 -5.26 9.63
C TYR A 46 -4.18 -5.70 11.07
N SER A 47 -4.75 -6.86 11.40
CA SER A 47 -4.48 -7.51 12.67
C SER A 47 -3.03 -7.99 12.71
N LEU A 48 -2.48 -8.14 13.91
CA LEU A 48 -1.11 -8.64 14.07
C LEU A 48 -0.93 -10.01 13.42
N GLU A 49 -1.91 -10.89 13.57
CA GLU A 49 -1.87 -12.23 12.98
C GLU A 49 -1.82 -12.18 11.46
N ARG A 50 -2.69 -11.37 10.85
CA ARG A 50 -2.74 -11.26 9.39
C ARG A 50 -1.46 -10.64 8.83
N VAL A 51 -0.97 -9.56 9.45
CA VAL A 51 0.26 -8.90 9.01
C VAL A 51 1.46 -9.82 9.17
N ALA A 52 1.54 -10.58 10.27
CA ALA A 52 2.63 -11.53 10.48
C ALA A 52 2.64 -12.60 9.39
N LYS A 53 1.47 -13.12 9.03
CA LYS A 53 1.34 -14.10 7.95
C LYS A 53 1.82 -13.52 6.62
N GLU A 54 1.41 -12.31 6.31
CA GLU A 54 1.76 -11.66 5.05
C GLU A 54 3.23 -11.27 4.99
N CYS A 55 3.84 -10.87 6.09
CA CYS A 55 5.29 -10.58 6.13
C CYS A 55 6.12 -11.84 5.86
N ALA A 56 5.60 -13.01 6.18
CA ALA A 56 6.29 -14.27 5.95
C ALA A 56 6.14 -14.79 4.51
N GLU A 57 5.22 -14.22 3.72
CA GLU A 57 5.00 -14.64 2.34
C GLU A 57 6.04 -14.03 1.40
N ASN A 58 6.47 -14.81 0.42
CA ASN A 58 7.35 -14.33 -0.63
C ASN A 58 7.13 -15.19 -1.87
N THR A 59 6.03 -14.92 -2.57
CA THR A 59 5.68 -15.59 -3.83
C THR A 59 5.56 -14.54 -4.93
N PRO A 60 5.54 -14.96 -6.21
CA PRO A 60 5.30 -13.99 -7.29
C PRO A 60 3.99 -13.22 -7.13
N TYR A 61 2.94 -13.90 -6.67
CA TYR A 61 1.60 -13.29 -6.54
C TYR A 61 1.46 -12.47 -5.25
N TYR A 62 2.34 -12.66 -4.28
CA TYR A 62 2.35 -11.89 -3.04
C TYR A 62 3.79 -11.81 -2.51
N HIS A 63 4.39 -10.62 -2.64
CA HIS A 63 5.81 -10.42 -2.30
C HIS A 63 6.05 -10.17 -0.81
N GLY A 64 5.01 -10.17 0.02
CA GLY A 64 5.09 -9.74 1.41
C GLY A 64 5.09 -8.22 1.52
N TYR A 65 5.65 -7.72 2.61
CA TYR A 65 5.77 -6.29 2.86
C TYR A 65 7.21 -5.81 2.73
N TRP A 66 7.36 -4.57 2.32
CA TRP A 66 8.61 -3.82 2.36
C TRP A 66 8.40 -2.61 3.26
N VAL A 67 9.43 -2.21 3.98
CA VAL A 67 9.36 -1.07 4.91
C VAL A 67 10.42 -0.04 4.62
N ALA A 68 10.11 1.21 4.94
CA ALA A 68 11.07 2.29 4.96
C ALA A 68 11.46 2.52 6.42
N GLU A 69 12.75 2.56 6.69
CA GLU A 69 13.29 2.66 8.04
C GLU A 69 14.30 3.78 8.13
N MET A 70 14.26 4.51 9.23
CA MET A 70 15.24 5.54 9.56
C MET A 70 15.48 5.47 11.07
N ASP A 71 16.75 5.39 11.48
CA ASP A 71 17.14 5.31 12.89
C ASP A 71 16.43 4.17 13.66
N GLY A 72 16.27 3.03 13.01
CA GLY A 72 15.61 1.87 13.61
C GLY A 72 14.09 1.98 13.71
N GLN A 73 13.50 3.05 13.18
CA GLN A 73 12.06 3.27 13.20
C GLN A 73 11.45 3.05 11.83
N VAL A 74 10.39 2.24 11.77
CA VAL A 74 9.64 2.01 10.53
C VAL A 74 8.69 3.18 10.29
N LEU A 75 8.81 3.80 9.12
CA LEU A 75 8.08 5.02 8.76
C LEU A 75 6.98 4.79 7.73
N GLY A 76 6.99 3.67 7.05
CA GLY A 76 6.00 3.35 6.03
C GLY A 76 6.18 1.93 5.52
N CYS A 77 5.21 1.46 4.77
CA CYS A 77 5.23 0.11 4.20
C CYS A 77 4.55 0.05 2.85
N ILE A 78 4.93 -0.94 2.06
CA ILE A 78 4.35 -1.23 0.74
C ILE A 78 4.34 -2.74 0.54
N GLY A 79 3.31 -3.24 -0.13
CA GLY A 79 3.22 -4.65 -0.49
C GLY A 79 2.44 -4.84 -1.77
N GLY A 80 2.70 -5.92 -2.47
CA GLY A 80 2.03 -6.22 -3.72
C GLY A 80 2.48 -7.55 -4.29
N GLY A 81 2.25 -7.73 -5.58
CA GLY A 81 2.61 -8.93 -6.29
C GLY A 81 2.46 -8.73 -7.80
N ILE A 82 2.55 -9.81 -8.54
CA ILE A 82 2.22 -9.79 -9.96
C ILE A 82 0.97 -10.61 -10.21
N ASP A 83 0.26 -10.31 -11.29
CA ASP A 83 -0.90 -11.10 -11.72
C ASP A 83 -0.49 -12.15 -12.76
N GLN A 84 -1.46 -12.89 -13.26
CA GLN A 84 -1.22 -13.97 -14.24
C GLN A 84 -0.72 -13.44 -15.59
N GLU A 85 -0.90 -12.16 -15.86
CA GLU A 85 -0.43 -11.51 -17.09
C GLU A 85 0.90 -10.80 -16.89
N ASN A 86 1.53 -11.03 -15.75
CA ASN A 86 2.82 -10.43 -15.37
C ASN A 86 2.77 -8.91 -15.20
N ALA A 87 1.60 -8.36 -14.89
CA ALA A 87 1.50 -6.96 -14.48
C ALA A 87 1.79 -6.83 -12.99
N GLY A 88 2.49 -5.79 -12.60
CA GLY A 88 2.77 -5.50 -11.20
C GLY A 88 1.55 -4.89 -10.51
N HIS A 89 1.35 -5.20 -9.25
CA HIS A 89 0.28 -4.65 -8.43
C HIS A 89 0.82 -4.15 -7.11
N ILE A 90 0.27 -3.04 -6.65
CA ILE A 90 0.45 -2.53 -5.30
C ILE A 90 -0.86 -2.79 -4.57
N TYR A 91 -0.81 -3.61 -3.51
CA TYR A 91 -1.99 -3.95 -2.72
C TYR A 91 -2.13 -3.11 -1.46
N VAL A 92 -0.99 -2.76 -0.85
CA VAL A 92 -0.92 -1.99 0.40
C VAL A 92 0.18 -0.96 0.27
N PHE A 93 -0.10 0.29 0.67
CA PHE A 93 0.91 1.34 0.60
C PHE A 93 0.53 2.46 1.54
N TYR A 94 1.21 2.55 2.68
CA TYR A 94 0.93 3.56 3.69
C TYR A 94 2.21 4.11 4.30
N VAL A 95 2.17 5.39 4.64
CA VAL A 95 3.24 6.11 5.34
C VAL A 95 2.64 6.67 6.62
N GLN A 96 3.45 6.76 7.68
CA GLN A 96 3.00 7.43 8.90
C GLN A 96 2.45 8.80 8.54
N PRO A 97 1.25 9.15 9.00
CA PRO A 97 0.58 10.40 8.56
C PRO A 97 1.40 11.65 8.81
N GLU A 98 2.14 11.70 9.92
CA GLU A 98 2.97 12.84 10.28
C GLU A 98 4.16 13.03 9.33
N LEU A 99 4.49 12.00 8.55
CA LEU A 99 5.69 11.98 7.70
C LEU A 99 5.35 12.05 6.22
N LYS A 100 4.10 12.33 5.87
CA LYS A 100 3.73 12.55 4.48
C LYS A 100 4.50 13.75 3.93
N ARG A 101 4.91 13.65 2.65
CA ARG A 101 5.68 14.67 1.93
C ARG A 101 7.15 14.78 2.34
N GLN A 102 7.68 13.81 3.08
CA GLN A 102 9.10 13.77 3.43
C GLN A 102 9.89 12.76 2.59
N GLY A 103 9.32 12.31 1.48
CA GLY A 103 10.01 11.41 0.55
C GLY A 103 9.94 9.93 0.92
N VAL A 104 9.28 9.57 2.00
CA VAL A 104 9.15 8.16 2.42
C VAL A 104 8.35 7.36 1.40
N GLY A 105 7.20 7.88 0.98
CA GLY A 105 6.37 7.21 -0.02
C GLY A 105 7.07 7.06 -1.35
N SER A 106 7.76 8.10 -1.80
CA SER A 106 8.51 8.04 -3.07
C SER A 106 9.63 7.01 -3.02
N ALA A 107 10.33 6.90 -1.90
CA ALA A 107 11.40 5.91 -1.74
C ALA A 107 10.84 4.48 -1.76
N LEU A 108 9.74 4.24 -1.05
CA LEU A 108 9.07 2.93 -1.05
C LEU A 108 8.61 2.55 -2.45
N LEU A 109 7.95 3.44 -3.14
CA LEU A 109 7.44 3.17 -4.50
C LEU A 109 8.59 2.87 -5.47
N LYS A 110 9.65 3.65 -5.40
CA LYS A 110 10.83 3.48 -6.27
C LYS A 110 11.47 2.11 -6.08
N GLU A 111 11.76 1.75 -4.83
CA GLU A 111 12.43 0.49 -4.53
C GLU A 111 11.55 -0.72 -4.81
N PHE A 112 10.27 -0.64 -4.48
CA PHE A 112 9.33 -1.73 -4.75
C PHE A 112 9.15 -1.95 -6.25
N THR A 113 9.03 -0.86 -7.02
CA THR A 113 8.92 -0.94 -8.48
C THR A 113 10.19 -1.53 -9.09
N ALA A 114 11.36 -1.11 -8.61
CA ALA A 114 12.63 -1.67 -9.07
C ALA A 114 12.71 -3.17 -8.79
N TYR A 115 12.23 -3.62 -7.64
CA TYR A 115 12.18 -5.05 -7.32
C TYR A 115 11.26 -5.81 -8.29
N GLN A 116 10.06 -5.30 -8.55
CA GLN A 116 9.15 -5.96 -9.49
C GLN A 116 9.71 -6.00 -10.90
N LYS A 117 10.38 -4.93 -11.34
CA LYS A 117 11.00 -4.90 -12.66
C LYS A 117 12.18 -5.87 -12.75
N SER A 118 13.08 -5.88 -11.79
CA SER A 118 14.28 -6.70 -11.85
C SER A 118 13.97 -8.18 -11.63
N SER A 119 13.01 -8.51 -10.79
CA SER A 119 12.68 -9.90 -10.45
C SER A 119 11.69 -10.54 -11.42
N TYR A 120 10.77 -9.75 -11.98
CA TYR A 120 9.66 -10.28 -12.80
C TYR A 120 9.57 -9.64 -14.18
N GLY A 121 10.30 -8.57 -14.44
CA GLY A 121 10.27 -7.90 -15.74
C GLY A 121 8.95 -7.26 -16.08
N ILE A 122 8.24 -6.72 -15.09
CA ILE A 122 6.95 -6.06 -15.33
C ILE A 122 7.13 -4.88 -16.28
N LYS A 123 6.10 -4.64 -17.10
CA LYS A 123 6.04 -3.47 -17.99
C LYS A 123 4.92 -2.51 -17.62
N GLU A 124 4.04 -2.93 -16.72
CA GLU A 124 2.87 -2.20 -16.28
C GLU A 124 2.68 -2.43 -14.79
N GLN A 125 2.24 -1.39 -14.10
CA GLN A 125 2.00 -1.47 -12.66
C GLN A 125 0.64 -0.86 -12.33
N TRP A 126 -0.11 -1.55 -11.46
CA TRP A 126 -1.48 -1.21 -11.10
C TRP A 126 -1.64 -0.94 -9.62
N VAL A 127 -2.61 -0.06 -9.32
CA VAL A 127 -3.19 0.12 -7.99
C VAL A 127 -4.70 -0.06 -8.17
N SER A 128 -5.29 -1.08 -7.56
CA SER A 128 -6.69 -1.44 -7.81
C SER A 128 -7.60 -1.29 -6.59
N SER A 129 -7.08 -0.80 -5.48
CA SER A 129 -7.82 -0.73 -4.23
C SER A 129 -7.94 0.70 -3.68
N LEU A 130 -7.79 1.71 -4.52
CA LEU A 130 -7.94 3.09 -4.09
C LEU A 130 -9.43 3.45 -4.02
N THR A 131 -9.92 3.77 -2.83
CA THR A 131 -11.31 4.19 -2.66
C THR A 131 -11.49 5.61 -3.22
N GLU A 132 -12.54 5.83 -4.04
CA GLU A 132 -12.82 7.18 -4.53
C GLU A 132 -13.10 8.11 -3.34
N GLY A 133 -12.60 9.33 -3.42
CA GLY A 133 -12.63 10.28 -2.31
C GLY A 133 -11.31 10.36 -1.56
N ASN A 134 -10.43 9.38 -1.70
CA ASN A 134 -9.07 9.47 -1.17
C ASN A 134 -8.23 10.36 -2.09
N ARG A 135 -8.38 11.66 -1.93
CA ARG A 135 -7.77 12.65 -2.83
C ARG A 135 -6.25 12.70 -2.72
N LEU A 136 -5.72 12.56 -1.51
CA LEU A 136 -4.27 12.59 -1.30
C LEU A 136 -3.60 11.37 -1.93
N GLY A 137 -4.22 10.19 -1.77
CA GLY A 137 -3.71 8.97 -2.41
C GLY A 137 -3.76 9.06 -3.92
N GLN A 138 -4.88 9.52 -4.48
CA GLN A 138 -5.01 9.67 -5.92
C GLN A 138 -3.98 10.65 -6.48
N ALA A 139 -3.81 11.81 -5.84
CA ALA A 139 -2.85 12.82 -6.27
C ALA A 139 -1.42 12.28 -6.24
N PHE A 140 -1.06 11.50 -5.21
CA PHE A 140 0.25 10.89 -5.12
C PHE A 140 0.50 9.94 -6.30
N TYR A 141 -0.46 9.06 -6.61
CA TYR A 141 -0.32 8.13 -7.72
C TYR A 141 -0.25 8.84 -9.05
N GLU A 142 -1.10 9.83 -9.27
CA GLU A 142 -1.12 10.60 -10.52
C GLU A 142 0.21 11.37 -10.71
N LYS A 143 0.77 11.92 -9.65
CA LYS A 143 2.08 12.57 -9.68
C LYS A 143 3.20 11.59 -10.09
N ASN A 144 3.03 10.32 -9.80
CA ASN A 144 4.00 9.28 -10.14
C ASN A 144 3.69 8.56 -11.46
N GLY A 145 2.84 9.14 -12.30
CA GLY A 145 2.58 8.65 -13.63
C GLY A 145 1.42 7.67 -13.77
N PHE A 146 0.71 7.38 -12.68
CA PHE A 146 -0.50 6.56 -12.75
C PHE A 146 -1.65 7.37 -13.31
N VAL A 147 -2.52 6.71 -14.08
CA VAL A 147 -3.77 7.28 -14.57
C VAL A 147 -4.91 6.37 -14.19
N VAL A 148 -6.08 6.95 -13.91
CA VAL A 148 -7.29 6.17 -13.64
C VAL A 148 -7.71 5.48 -14.94
N ASP A 149 -7.77 4.15 -14.92
CA ASP A 149 -8.18 3.35 -16.07
C ASP A 149 -9.67 3.09 -16.02
N PHE A 150 -10.17 2.66 -14.87
CA PHE A 150 -11.61 2.44 -14.68
C PHE A 150 -11.96 2.48 -13.19
N ALA A 151 -13.25 2.52 -12.89
CA ALA A 151 -13.78 2.44 -11.53
C ALA A 151 -14.72 1.24 -11.44
N SER A 152 -14.70 0.55 -10.30
CA SER A 152 -15.61 -0.57 -10.03
C SER A 152 -16.48 -0.26 -8.83
N GLU A 153 -17.70 -0.80 -8.83
CA GLU A 153 -18.62 -0.62 -7.71
C GLU A 153 -18.12 -1.32 -6.46
N SER A 154 -18.45 -0.75 -5.31
CA SER A 154 -18.16 -1.38 -4.03
C SER A 154 -18.92 -2.70 -3.91
N GLN A 155 -18.24 -3.73 -3.41
CA GLN A 155 -18.86 -5.01 -3.08
C GLN A 155 -19.44 -5.00 -1.67
N ASP A 156 -19.15 -3.97 -0.88
CA ASP A 156 -19.62 -3.88 0.50
C ASP A 156 -20.90 -3.06 0.55
N PRO A 157 -21.99 -3.60 1.17
CA PRO A 157 -23.26 -2.88 1.26
C PRO A 157 -23.24 -1.69 2.21
N SER A 158 -22.20 -1.51 3.01
CA SER A 158 -22.13 -0.44 4.00
C SER A 158 -21.83 0.94 3.39
N HIS A 159 -21.38 0.98 2.12
CA HIS A 159 -21.12 2.25 1.43
C HIS A 159 -21.23 2.08 -0.09
N ALA A 160 -21.39 3.21 -0.78
CA ALA A 160 -21.53 3.24 -2.25
C ALA A 160 -20.29 3.80 -2.96
N LEU A 161 -19.19 4.04 -2.26
CA LEU A 161 -17.96 4.57 -2.87
C LEU A 161 -17.31 3.50 -3.76
N ARG A 162 -16.90 3.93 -4.95
CA ARG A 162 -16.28 3.02 -5.91
C ARG A 162 -14.80 2.83 -5.63
N ASN A 163 -14.24 1.76 -6.18
CA ASN A 163 -12.80 1.53 -6.20
C ASN A 163 -12.23 2.04 -7.51
N LEU A 164 -11.18 2.84 -7.42
CA LEU A 164 -10.46 3.34 -8.58
C LEU A 164 -9.33 2.38 -8.92
N HIS A 165 -9.18 2.09 -10.20
CA HIS A 165 -8.10 1.25 -10.72
C HIS A 165 -7.18 2.14 -11.55
N LEU A 166 -5.97 2.33 -11.09
CA LEU A 166 -4.97 3.18 -11.73
C LEU A 166 -3.84 2.32 -12.27
N LYS A 167 -3.24 2.77 -13.37
CA LYS A 167 -2.11 2.06 -13.97
C LYS A 167 -1.07 3.02 -14.51
N ARG A 168 0.14 2.51 -14.66
CA ARG A 168 1.23 3.20 -15.36
C ARG A 168 2.13 2.21 -16.07
N SER A 169 2.83 2.69 -17.10
CA SER A 169 3.92 1.94 -17.71
C SER A 169 5.19 2.09 -16.88
N VAL A 170 6.00 1.07 -16.80
CA VAL A 170 7.26 1.09 -16.04
C VAL A 170 8.44 0.52 -16.82
#